data_65e8bbe534f573c193aa639b612730a7
#
_entry.id   65e8bbe534f573c193aa639b612730a7
#
_cell.length_a   1.000
_cell.length_b   1.000
_cell.length_c   1.000
_cell.angle_alpha   90.00
_cell.angle_beta   90.00
_cell.angle_gamma   90.00
#
_symmetry.space_group_name_H-M   'P 1'
#
loop_
_entity.id
_entity.type
_entity.pdbx_description
1 polymer ?
#
loop_
_entity_poly.entity_id
_entity_poly.type
_entity_poly.pdbx_seq_one_letter_code
_entity_poly.pdbx_strand_id
1 'polypeptide(L)'
;KKILIMGLPGAGKTFLAKEIKKDLKAVWLNGDNIRKKYKDWDFTKEGRIRQAKRLNKLSNHFIKKRKNVIVDFICPNKDSFKYFKADFIVWMDTIKKGRHIRKHLDDINPIFKKPKKFNLRVTSKDAKLWKIVVLDILKKKKWNNKKPTAQMLGRYQPWHEGHRKLFECIVKKNQQVNIQVKD
;
A
#
# COMPACT_ATOMS: atom_id res chain seq x y z
N LYS A 1 -6.85 10.38 3.33
CA LYS A 1 -5.70 9.51 3.71
C LYS A 1 -4.59 9.62 2.68
N LYS A 2 -3.34 9.59 3.14
CA LYS A 2 -2.13 9.55 2.33
C LYS A 2 -1.57 8.13 2.30
N ILE A 3 -1.68 7.47 1.16
CA ILE A 3 -1.33 6.06 0.96
C ILE A 3 -0.02 5.99 0.19
N LEU A 4 0.98 5.33 0.76
CA LEU A 4 2.25 5.03 0.12
C LEU A 4 2.23 3.60 -0.41
N ILE A 5 2.53 3.42 -1.69
CA ILE A 5 2.83 2.13 -2.30
C ILE A 5 4.32 2.11 -2.62
N MET A 6 5.08 1.29 -1.90
CA MET A 6 6.54 1.26 -2.01
C MET A 6 7.07 -0.13 -2.36
N GLY A 7 8.31 -0.22 -2.75
CA GLY A 7 8.99 -1.47 -3.11
C GLY A 7 9.97 -1.29 -4.26
N LEU A 8 10.66 -2.37 -4.61
CA LEU A 8 11.66 -2.38 -5.67
C LEU A 8 11.09 -2.03 -7.07
N PRO A 9 11.89 -1.54 -8.02
CA PRO A 9 11.49 -1.38 -9.42
C PRO A 9 11.01 -2.72 -10.00
N GLY A 10 9.82 -2.71 -10.61
CA GLY A 10 9.20 -3.93 -11.15
C GLY A 10 8.29 -4.68 -10.17
N ALA A 11 8.18 -4.28 -8.90
CA ALA A 11 7.33 -4.94 -7.90
C ALA A 11 5.81 -4.72 -8.08
N GLY A 12 5.36 -3.99 -9.12
CA GLY A 12 3.92 -3.80 -9.39
C GLY A 12 3.28 -2.58 -8.73
N LYS A 13 4.05 -1.67 -8.13
CA LYS A 13 3.55 -0.46 -7.45
C LYS A 13 2.57 0.36 -8.29
N THR A 14 2.99 0.70 -9.51
CA THR A 14 2.22 1.53 -10.45
C THR A 14 0.96 0.83 -10.92
N PHE A 15 1.01 -0.49 -11.11
CA PHE A 15 -0.17 -1.29 -11.42
C PHE A 15 -1.20 -1.20 -10.29
N LEU A 16 -0.79 -1.51 -9.06
CA LEU A 16 -1.69 -1.44 -7.91
C LEU A 16 -2.28 -0.04 -7.72
N ALA A 17 -1.46 1.02 -7.87
CA ALA A 17 -1.94 2.41 -7.76
C ALA A 17 -3.04 2.73 -8.77
N LYS A 18 -2.89 2.28 -10.02
CA LYS A 18 -3.90 2.44 -11.08
C LYS A 18 -5.21 1.74 -10.72
N GLU A 19 -5.10 0.51 -10.22
CA GLU A 19 -6.25 -0.32 -9.89
C GLU A 19 -7.11 0.25 -8.76
N ILE A 20 -6.48 0.78 -7.71
CA ILE A 20 -7.22 1.23 -6.52
C ILE A 20 -7.63 2.71 -6.55
N LYS A 21 -7.06 3.53 -7.45
CA LYS A 21 -7.30 4.99 -7.45
C LYS A 21 -8.77 5.37 -7.66
N LYS A 22 -9.49 4.63 -8.53
CA LYS A 22 -10.92 4.89 -8.81
C LYS A 22 -11.78 4.56 -7.59
N ASP A 23 -11.58 3.38 -7.00
CA ASP A 23 -12.34 2.91 -5.84
C ASP A 23 -12.17 3.81 -4.61
N LEU A 24 -11.01 4.42 -4.45
CA LEU A 24 -10.70 5.34 -3.35
C LEU A 24 -10.99 6.81 -3.69
N LYS A 25 -11.44 7.10 -4.91
CA LYS A 25 -11.58 8.48 -5.43
C LYS A 25 -10.34 9.30 -5.14
N ALA A 26 -9.15 8.70 -5.35
CA ALA A 26 -7.88 9.26 -4.92
C ALA A 26 -7.15 10.00 -6.05
N VAL A 27 -6.44 11.05 -5.68
CA VAL A 27 -5.41 11.64 -6.53
C VAL A 27 -4.19 10.72 -6.51
N TRP A 28 -3.66 10.42 -7.68
CA TRP A 28 -2.49 9.58 -7.82
C TRP A 28 -1.26 10.38 -8.24
N LEU A 29 -0.20 10.28 -7.44
CA LEU A 29 1.09 10.91 -7.65
C LEU A 29 2.13 9.79 -7.89
N ASN A 30 2.47 9.53 -9.14
CA ASN A 30 3.52 8.59 -9.50
C ASN A 30 4.89 9.27 -9.38
N GLY A 31 5.83 8.63 -8.68
CA GLY A 31 7.15 9.19 -8.39
C GLY A 31 7.94 9.57 -9.64
N ASP A 32 7.91 8.73 -10.69
CA ASP A 32 8.65 8.99 -11.94
C ASP A 32 8.00 10.11 -12.75
N ASN A 33 6.66 10.17 -12.81
CA ASN A 33 5.96 11.26 -13.47
C ASN A 33 6.22 12.60 -12.79
N ILE A 34 6.32 12.63 -11.47
CA ILE A 34 6.68 13.85 -10.73
C ILE A 34 8.13 14.24 -11.00
N ARG A 35 9.07 13.29 -11.06
CA ARG A 35 10.45 13.59 -11.48
C ARG A 35 10.50 14.18 -12.89
N LYS A 36 9.76 13.59 -13.84
CA LYS A 36 9.64 14.09 -15.21
C LYS A 36 9.10 15.52 -15.24
N LYS A 37 8.03 15.80 -14.52
CA LYS A 37 7.42 17.14 -14.43
C LYS A 37 8.40 18.20 -13.91
N TYR A 38 9.23 17.84 -12.94
CA TYR A 38 10.21 18.75 -12.35
C TYR A 38 11.59 18.69 -12.99
N LYS A 39 11.76 17.88 -14.06
CA LYS A 39 13.03 17.63 -14.76
C LYS A 39 14.18 17.25 -13.79
N ASP A 40 13.85 16.52 -12.71
CA ASP A 40 14.75 16.16 -11.61
C ASP A 40 14.98 14.65 -11.58
N TRP A 41 16.01 14.23 -12.27
CA TRP A 41 16.45 12.84 -12.37
C TRP A 41 17.68 12.56 -11.50
N ASP A 42 17.87 13.34 -10.46
CA ASP A 42 18.91 13.13 -9.46
C ASP A 42 18.50 11.97 -8.53
N PHE A 43 19.30 10.91 -8.52
CA PHE A 43 19.10 9.70 -7.71
C PHE A 43 20.12 9.56 -6.59
N THR A 44 20.93 10.60 -6.34
CA THR A 44 21.75 10.71 -5.13
C THR A 44 20.89 10.64 -3.88
N LYS A 45 21.52 10.54 -2.72
CA LYS A 45 20.82 10.57 -1.43
C LYS A 45 20.01 11.87 -1.29
N GLU A 46 20.60 13.00 -1.64
CA GLU A 46 20.00 14.34 -1.60
C GLU A 46 18.83 14.45 -2.57
N GLY A 47 18.97 13.99 -3.79
CA GLY A 47 17.91 13.95 -4.79
C GLY A 47 16.74 13.07 -4.39
N ARG A 48 17.00 11.96 -3.72
CA ARG A 48 15.93 11.08 -3.17
C ARG A 48 15.19 11.76 -2.02
N ILE A 49 15.88 12.46 -1.15
CA ILE A 49 15.29 13.25 -0.05
C ILE A 49 14.43 14.39 -0.63
N ARG A 50 14.97 15.13 -1.60
CA ARG A 50 14.27 16.21 -2.30
C ARG A 50 12.97 15.70 -2.93
N GLN A 51 13.01 14.54 -3.60
CA GLN A 51 11.83 13.92 -4.18
C GLN A 51 10.79 13.51 -3.11
N ALA A 52 11.22 12.92 -1.99
CA ALA A 52 10.32 12.57 -0.89
C ALA A 52 9.63 13.80 -0.29
N LYS A 53 10.37 14.89 -0.06
CA LYS A 53 9.82 16.19 0.40
C LYS A 53 8.81 16.75 -0.61
N ARG A 54 9.12 16.70 -1.90
CA ARG A 54 8.24 17.17 -2.99
C ARG A 54 6.94 16.39 -3.03
N LEU A 55 7.01 15.07 -3.01
CA LEU A 55 5.83 14.19 -2.97
C LEU A 55 4.99 14.44 -1.71
N ASN A 56 5.63 14.66 -0.57
CA ASN A 56 4.94 15.00 0.67
C ASN A 56 4.20 16.33 0.58
N LYS A 57 4.86 17.38 0.04
CA LYS A 57 4.24 18.71 -0.16
C LYS A 57 3.02 18.63 -1.08
N LEU A 58 3.16 17.96 -2.23
CA LEU A 58 2.05 17.75 -3.17
C LEU A 58 0.90 16.95 -2.54
N SER A 59 1.23 15.88 -1.83
CA SER A 59 0.22 15.08 -1.13
C SER A 59 -0.57 15.91 -0.12
N ASN A 60 0.13 16.67 0.70
CA ASN A 60 -0.49 17.51 1.74
C ASN A 60 -1.43 18.56 1.14
N HIS A 61 -1.11 19.12 -0.03
CA HIS A 61 -2.00 20.04 -0.75
C HIS A 61 -3.36 19.38 -1.06
N PHE A 62 -3.37 18.13 -1.56
CA PHE A 62 -4.61 17.43 -1.85
C PHE A 62 -5.33 16.92 -0.59
N ILE A 63 -4.58 16.54 0.46
CA ILE A 63 -5.16 16.17 1.75
C ILE A 63 -5.91 17.35 2.38
N LYS A 64 -5.35 18.57 2.31
CA LYS A 64 -6.05 19.79 2.75
C LYS A 64 -7.37 20.01 2.00
N LYS A 65 -7.44 19.58 0.73
CA LYS A 65 -8.68 19.57 -0.07
C LYS A 65 -9.57 18.34 0.18
N ARG A 66 -9.38 17.62 1.30
CA ARG A 66 -10.12 16.43 1.69
C ARG A 66 -10.08 15.28 0.67
N LYS A 67 -9.08 15.25 -0.21
CA LYS A 67 -8.87 14.16 -1.18
C LYS A 67 -8.02 13.05 -0.59
N ASN A 68 -8.32 11.80 -0.92
CA ASN A 68 -7.37 10.71 -0.71
C ASN A 68 -6.21 10.87 -1.71
N VAL A 69 -5.01 10.48 -1.29
CA VAL A 69 -3.82 10.55 -2.15
C VAL A 69 -3.11 9.21 -2.13
N ILE A 70 -2.82 8.69 -3.31
CA ILE A 70 -1.96 7.52 -3.51
C ILE A 70 -0.64 8.02 -4.08
N VAL A 71 0.45 7.61 -3.48
CA VAL A 71 1.80 7.89 -3.97
C VAL A 71 2.53 6.58 -4.17
N ASP A 72 3.05 6.34 -5.36
CA ASP A 72 3.89 5.19 -5.64
C ASP A 72 5.31 5.64 -6.01
N PHE A 73 6.27 5.22 -5.23
CA PHE A 73 7.70 5.38 -5.49
C PHE A 73 8.52 4.33 -4.72
N ILE A 74 9.81 4.22 -5.01
CA ILE A 74 10.65 3.18 -4.40
C ILE A 74 10.71 3.34 -2.88
N CYS A 75 10.86 4.57 -2.36
CA CYS A 75 11.03 4.88 -0.94
C CYS A 75 12.14 4.02 -0.29
N PRO A 76 13.42 4.17 -0.73
CA PRO A 76 14.41 3.12 -0.54
C PRO A 76 14.99 3.02 0.87
N ASN A 77 14.86 4.03 1.72
CA ASN A 77 15.56 4.10 3.01
C ASN A 77 14.81 4.92 4.07
N LYS A 78 15.36 4.96 5.29
CA LYS A 78 14.79 5.69 6.42
C LYS A 78 14.57 7.18 6.14
N ASP A 79 15.47 7.82 5.39
CA ASP A 79 15.36 9.25 5.09
C ASP A 79 14.14 9.54 4.23
N SER A 80 13.87 8.67 3.22
CA SER A 80 12.66 8.79 2.40
C SER A 80 11.39 8.68 3.25
N PHE A 81 11.35 7.76 4.22
CA PHE A 81 10.22 7.63 5.17
C PHE A 81 10.10 8.84 6.10
N LYS A 82 11.22 9.38 6.58
CA LYS A 82 11.23 10.56 7.47
C LYS A 82 10.55 11.75 6.82
N TYR A 83 10.79 11.95 5.52
CA TYR A 83 10.28 13.12 4.79
C TYR A 83 8.93 12.87 4.11
N PHE A 84 8.60 11.62 3.78
CA PHE A 84 7.27 11.25 3.28
C PHE A 84 6.46 10.56 4.37
N LYS A 85 5.67 11.35 5.12
CA LYS A 85 4.82 10.83 6.20
C LYS A 85 3.51 10.28 5.63
N ALA A 86 3.40 8.95 5.51
CA ALA A 86 2.19 8.27 5.04
C ALA A 86 1.28 7.89 6.21
N ASP A 87 -0.04 7.91 5.97
CA ASP A 87 -1.05 7.38 6.91
C ASP A 87 -1.21 5.86 6.76
N PHE A 88 -0.91 5.34 5.56
CA PHE A 88 -1.01 3.93 5.23
C PHE A 88 0.09 3.52 4.27
N ILE A 89 0.81 2.46 4.59
CA ILE A 89 1.96 1.96 3.81
C ILE A 89 1.67 0.57 3.30
N VAL A 90 1.68 0.42 1.96
CA VAL A 90 1.67 -0.85 1.26
C VAL A 90 3.08 -1.14 0.77
N TRP A 91 3.68 -2.19 1.29
CA TRP A 91 4.97 -2.67 0.83
C TRP A 91 4.79 -3.78 -0.19
N MET A 92 5.16 -3.50 -1.45
CA MET A 92 5.17 -4.47 -2.53
C MET A 92 6.48 -5.28 -2.46
N ASP A 93 6.42 -6.46 -1.85
CA ASP A 93 7.53 -7.41 -1.68
C ASP A 93 7.35 -8.64 -2.59
N THR A 94 6.92 -8.39 -3.81
CA THR A 94 6.60 -9.41 -4.83
C THR A 94 7.83 -9.94 -5.56
N ILE A 95 8.97 -9.25 -5.44
CA ILE A 95 10.24 -9.60 -6.08
C ILE A 95 11.41 -9.41 -5.12
N LYS A 96 12.42 -10.27 -5.24
CA LYS A 96 13.63 -10.22 -4.41
C LYS A 96 14.67 -9.23 -4.94
N LYS A 97 14.72 -9.04 -6.27
CA LYS A 97 15.69 -8.16 -6.95
C LYS A 97 14.95 -7.22 -7.90
N GLY A 98 15.21 -5.94 -7.78
CA GLY A 98 14.62 -4.90 -8.63
C GLY A 98 15.22 -4.95 -10.04
N ARG A 99 14.44 -4.52 -11.02
CA ARG A 99 14.94 -4.38 -12.40
C ARG A 99 15.93 -3.21 -12.49
N HIS A 100 17.07 -3.43 -13.13
CA HIS A 100 17.93 -2.34 -13.59
C HIS A 100 17.24 -1.57 -14.72
N ILE A 101 16.75 -0.37 -14.42
CA ILE A 101 15.95 0.40 -15.37
C ILE A 101 16.83 1.30 -16.25
N ARG A 102 18.05 1.64 -15.82
CA ARG A 102 18.95 2.56 -16.54
C ARG A 102 20.40 2.17 -16.30
N LYS A 103 21.18 2.07 -17.39
CA LYS A 103 22.62 1.68 -17.38
C LYS A 103 23.53 2.62 -16.57
N HIS A 104 23.09 3.86 -16.28
CA HIS A 104 23.92 4.91 -15.66
C HIS A 104 23.50 5.23 -14.21
N LEU A 105 22.63 4.43 -13.60
CA LEU A 105 22.20 4.65 -12.21
C LEU A 105 22.74 3.55 -11.32
N ASP A 106 23.11 3.94 -10.11
CA ASP A 106 23.48 3.00 -9.05
C ASP A 106 22.44 1.90 -8.88
N ASP A 107 22.92 0.69 -8.63
CA ASP A 107 22.00 -0.41 -8.32
C ASP A 107 21.19 -0.07 -7.08
N ILE A 108 19.88 0.00 -7.26
CA ILE A 108 18.96 0.30 -6.14
C ILE A 108 18.87 -0.84 -5.13
N ASN A 109 19.26 -2.06 -5.52
CA ASN A 109 19.10 -3.24 -4.66
C ASN A 109 19.87 -3.12 -3.34
N PRO A 110 21.15 -2.72 -3.30
CA PRO A 110 21.85 -2.54 -2.03
C PRO A 110 21.35 -1.34 -1.22
N ILE A 111 20.78 -0.32 -1.89
CA ILE A 111 20.27 0.90 -1.26
C ILE A 111 18.91 0.66 -0.61
N PHE A 112 18.08 -0.23 -1.19
CA PHE A 112 16.74 -0.50 -0.71
C PHE A 112 16.78 -1.24 0.64
N LYS A 113 16.26 -0.60 1.66
CA LYS A 113 16.10 -1.21 2.99
C LYS A 113 14.62 -1.54 3.21
N LYS A 114 14.37 -2.77 3.62
CA LYS A 114 13.00 -3.22 3.98
C LYS A 114 12.39 -2.28 5.03
N PRO A 115 11.12 -1.89 4.87
CA PRO A 115 10.48 -1.02 5.84
C PRO A 115 10.32 -1.74 7.19
N LYS A 116 10.66 -1.05 8.29
CA LYS A 116 10.41 -1.57 9.65
C LYS A 116 8.94 -1.49 10.06
N LYS A 117 8.19 -0.54 9.47
CA LYS A 117 6.76 -0.32 9.73
C LYS A 117 6.02 -0.26 8.40
N PHE A 118 4.95 -1.02 8.29
CA PHE A 118 4.02 -1.05 7.16
C PHE A 118 2.65 -1.51 7.65
N ASN A 119 1.60 -1.20 6.91
CA ASN A 119 0.24 -1.64 7.20
C ASN A 119 -0.13 -2.91 6.44
N LEU A 120 0.47 -3.09 5.26
CA LEU A 120 0.29 -4.28 4.44
C LEU A 120 1.59 -4.62 3.71
N ARG A 121 1.97 -5.90 3.73
CA ARG A 121 3.03 -6.49 2.90
C ARG A 121 2.40 -7.39 1.86
N VAL A 122 2.66 -7.12 0.59
CA VAL A 122 2.17 -7.90 -0.55
C VAL A 122 3.31 -8.76 -1.07
N THR A 123 3.20 -10.08 -0.91
CA THR A 123 4.19 -11.06 -1.36
C THR A 123 3.72 -11.88 -2.55
N SER A 124 2.40 -12.03 -2.72
CA SER A 124 1.81 -12.75 -3.86
C SER A 124 2.15 -12.07 -5.18
N LYS A 125 2.35 -12.85 -6.23
CA LYS A 125 2.48 -12.37 -7.61
C LYS A 125 1.12 -12.25 -8.32
N ASP A 126 0.04 -12.70 -7.71
CA ASP A 126 -1.31 -12.58 -8.25
C ASP A 126 -1.83 -11.14 -8.11
N ALA A 127 -1.73 -10.41 -9.20
CA ALA A 127 -2.14 -9.01 -9.24
C ALA A 127 -3.64 -8.79 -9.04
N LYS A 128 -4.49 -9.80 -9.29
CA LYS A 128 -5.95 -9.70 -9.07
C LYS A 128 -6.27 -9.60 -7.58
N LEU A 129 -5.51 -10.29 -6.74
CA LEU A 129 -5.69 -10.27 -5.29
C LEU A 129 -5.24 -8.94 -4.66
N TRP A 130 -4.27 -8.24 -5.23
CA TRP A 130 -3.71 -7.03 -4.62
C TRP A 130 -4.75 -5.95 -4.35
N LYS A 131 -5.59 -5.67 -5.36
CA LYS A 131 -6.68 -4.69 -5.26
C LYS A 131 -7.64 -5.06 -4.14
N ILE A 132 -8.10 -6.30 -4.13
CA ILE A 132 -9.09 -6.82 -3.17
C ILE A 132 -8.56 -6.63 -1.74
N VAL A 133 -7.35 -7.14 -1.46
CA VAL A 133 -6.75 -7.10 -0.13
C VAL A 133 -6.52 -5.67 0.35
N VAL A 134 -5.97 -4.80 -0.52
CA VAL A 134 -5.71 -3.41 -0.15
C VAL A 134 -6.99 -2.65 0.15
N LEU A 135 -8.02 -2.82 -0.70
CA LEU A 135 -9.30 -2.13 -0.50
C LEU A 135 -10.03 -2.64 0.74
N ASP A 136 -9.98 -3.94 1.00
CA ASP A 136 -10.58 -4.51 2.20
C ASP A 136 -9.96 -3.90 3.47
N ILE A 137 -8.63 -3.88 3.58
CA ILE A 137 -7.94 -3.30 4.74
C ILE A 137 -8.20 -1.80 4.86
N LEU A 138 -8.22 -1.05 3.75
CA LEU A 138 -8.47 0.39 3.77
C LEU A 138 -9.91 0.75 4.12
N LYS A 139 -10.87 -0.11 3.76
CA LYS A 139 -12.30 0.05 4.03
C LYS A 139 -12.71 -0.56 5.36
N LYS A 140 -11.86 -1.36 6.02
CA LYS A 140 -12.18 -1.92 7.33
C LYS A 140 -12.64 -0.82 8.26
N LYS A 141 -13.92 -0.87 8.62
CA LYS A 141 -14.48 -0.06 9.70
C LYS A 141 -13.75 -0.50 10.98
N LYS A 142 -13.30 0.45 11.78
CA LYS A 142 -12.77 0.13 13.11
C LYS A 142 -13.82 -0.72 13.84
N TRP A 143 -13.36 -1.77 14.54
CA TRP A 143 -14.20 -2.53 15.44
C TRP A 143 -14.97 -1.56 16.36
N ASN A 144 -16.24 -1.78 16.48
CA ASN A 144 -17.09 -0.99 17.36
C ASN A 144 -17.81 -1.92 18.33
N ASN A 145 -17.38 -1.93 19.59
CA ASN A 145 -17.97 -2.75 20.65
C ASN A 145 -19.44 -2.43 20.96
N LYS A 146 -19.95 -1.29 20.51
CA LYS A 146 -21.36 -0.90 20.63
C LYS A 146 -22.26 -1.44 19.51
N LYS A 147 -21.68 -2.09 18.49
CA LYS A 147 -22.45 -2.69 17.39
C LYS A 147 -22.69 -4.17 17.61
N PRO A 148 -23.84 -4.70 17.15
CA PRO A 148 -24.07 -6.12 17.14
C PRO A 148 -22.92 -6.86 16.44
N THR A 149 -22.47 -7.92 17.09
CA THR A 149 -21.34 -8.73 16.59
C THR A 149 -21.77 -10.17 16.51
N ALA A 150 -21.65 -10.78 15.34
CA ALA A 150 -21.80 -12.22 15.23
C ALA A 150 -20.50 -12.92 15.61
N GLN A 151 -20.59 -14.08 16.22
CA GLN A 151 -19.46 -14.95 16.52
C GLN A 151 -19.46 -16.14 15.56
N MET A 152 -18.29 -16.46 15.02
CA MET A 152 -18.03 -17.71 14.32
C MET A 152 -17.06 -18.53 15.16
N LEU A 153 -17.53 -19.69 15.63
CA LEU A 153 -16.74 -20.63 16.43
C LEU A 153 -16.50 -21.89 15.60
N GLY A 154 -15.29 -22.37 15.55
CA GLY A 154 -15.00 -23.62 14.87
C GLY A 154 -13.53 -23.83 14.52
N ARG A 155 -13.27 -25.00 13.92
CA ARG A 155 -12.00 -25.32 13.32
C ARG A 155 -12.06 -24.91 11.85
N TYR A 156 -11.35 -23.82 11.48
CA TYR A 156 -11.38 -23.27 10.11
C TYR A 156 -10.08 -23.54 9.37
N GLN A 157 -9.45 -24.66 9.63
CA GLN A 157 -8.22 -25.07 8.96
C GLN A 157 -8.43 -26.39 8.21
N PRO A 158 -8.20 -26.40 6.89
CA PRO A 158 -7.92 -25.26 6.04
C PRO A 158 -9.15 -24.35 5.80
N TRP A 159 -8.93 -23.05 5.63
CA TRP A 159 -10.00 -22.12 5.25
C TRP A 159 -10.37 -22.34 3.79
N HIS A 160 -11.62 -22.71 3.53
CA HIS A 160 -12.13 -23.01 2.20
C HIS A 160 -13.31 -22.11 1.80
N GLU A 161 -13.77 -22.24 0.56
CA GLU A 161 -14.82 -21.41 -0.03
C GLU A 161 -16.12 -21.38 0.78
N GLY A 162 -16.50 -22.51 1.38
CA GLY A 162 -17.67 -22.58 2.25
C GLY A 162 -17.55 -21.68 3.49
N HIS A 163 -16.39 -21.66 4.14
CA HIS A 163 -16.12 -20.76 5.27
C HIS A 163 -16.17 -19.30 4.81
N ARG A 164 -15.63 -18.98 3.62
CA ARG A 164 -15.67 -17.64 3.05
C ARG A 164 -17.10 -17.17 2.82
N LYS A 165 -17.94 -17.98 2.17
CA LYS A 165 -19.35 -17.67 1.90
C LYS A 165 -20.13 -17.43 3.19
N LEU A 166 -19.93 -18.28 4.21
CA LEU A 166 -20.56 -18.11 5.52
C LEU A 166 -20.12 -16.80 6.16
N PHE A 167 -18.82 -16.51 6.18
CA PHE A 167 -18.28 -15.26 6.72
C PHE A 167 -18.86 -14.03 6.01
N GLU A 168 -18.88 -14.02 4.67
CA GLU A 168 -19.45 -12.92 3.88
C GLU A 168 -20.94 -12.70 4.17
N CYS A 169 -21.71 -13.78 4.30
CA CYS A 169 -23.12 -13.72 4.65
C CYS A 169 -23.32 -13.10 6.04
N ILE A 170 -22.55 -13.55 7.04
CA ILE A 170 -22.63 -13.04 8.42
C ILE A 170 -22.20 -11.58 8.51
N VAL A 171 -21.12 -11.19 7.81
CA VAL A 171 -20.66 -9.79 7.76
C VAL A 171 -21.68 -8.88 7.10
N LYS A 172 -22.33 -9.35 6.03
CA LYS A 172 -23.38 -8.59 5.35
C LYS A 172 -24.58 -8.32 6.29
N LYS A 173 -24.96 -9.30 7.11
CA LYS A 173 -26.09 -9.19 8.03
C LYS A 173 -25.75 -8.37 9.29
N ASN A 174 -24.58 -8.60 9.89
CA ASN A 174 -24.24 -8.06 11.22
C ASN A 174 -23.17 -6.94 11.20
N GLN A 175 -22.57 -6.66 10.04
CA GLN A 175 -21.52 -5.65 9.80
C GLN A 175 -20.17 -5.94 10.48
N GLN A 176 -20.10 -6.80 11.48
CA GLN A 176 -18.85 -7.25 12.10
C GLN A 176 -18.98 -8.68 12.64
N VAL A 177 -17.88 -9.42 12.58
CA VAL A 177 -17.79 -10.82 12.98
C VAL A 177 -16.53 -11.03 13.81
N ASN A 178 -16.66 -11.73 14.92
CA ASN A 178 -15.54 -12.26 15.70
C ASN A 178 -15.36 -13.74 15.34
N ILE A 179 -14.21 -14.12 14.83
CA ILE A 179 -13.87 -15.50 14.51
C ILE A 179 -12.99 -16.04 15.62
N GLN A 180 -13.46 -17.10 16.30
CA GLN A 180 -12.68 -17.82 17.29
C GLN A 180 -12.33 -19.20 16.70
N VAL A 181 -11.06 -19.48 16.59
CA VAL A 181 -10.53 -20.76 16.12
C VAL A 181 -10.19 -21.60 17.36
N LYS A 182 -10.66 -22.83 17.38
CA LYS A 182 -10.25 -23.81 18.38
C LYS A 182 -9.14 -24.66 17.78
N ASP A 183 -8.00 -24.72 18.45
CA ASP A 183 -6.87 -25.58 18.13
C ASP A 183 -7.20 -27.05 18.30
#